data_43b93482b9a471e5187218ec82d808d0
#
_entry.id   43b93482b9a471e5187218ec82d808d0
#
_cell.length_a   1.000
_cell.length_b   1.000
_cell.length_c   1.000
_cell.angle_alpha   90.00
_cell.angle_beta   90.00
_cell.angle_gamma   90.00
#
_symmetry.space_group_name_H-M   'P 1'
#
loop_
_entity.id
_entity.type
_entity.pdbx_description
1 polymer ?
#
loop_
_entity_poly.entity_id
_entity_poly.type
_entity_poly.pdbx_seq_one_letter_code
_entity_poly.pdbx_strand_id
1 'polypeptide(L)'
;MTENTGNKDTTLLKAVKSGDIKNVSALLAYGANVDTTDNHGNTVLMLAANLGYTEIVRSLLDAGANINLFRKTYHLTALMLAASANQIDVVKLLISRGANVNAINEDGSTALMIAALKGYIEIGQILLGAGADVKITDKDNDTALKLAVKHKHPVMVKALTQNNNIVNSQDRGGETVLMMSADLGYLEIVQALISSGADVNIKNVDHQTALLAATATGNTDIITALLDAGAEINHQDQEGETALHLAVVEEYIDVVKILLQRGADVQIRNHLGDTPLLIAAFQGYSDIVAVLLAAGADMEKKNFGEVALTLAVSQGHFPTVKLLLDYGADINKLADDGKTALVKAITANYPEIFQLLLAKAANVNLQNSSGTTALMWAVAEGYSQAVEMLLQFGADVNLKNQGGYTALMIAEFNNYRGISKILREAGARE
;
A
#
# COMPACT_ATOMS: atom_id res chain seq x y z
N MET A 1 -62.20 30.23 -1.63
CA MET A 1 -61.82 28.89 -2.15
C MET A 1 -60.44 28.42 -1.69
N THR A 2 -59.56 29.23 -1.16
CA THR A 2 -58.17 28.89 -0.75
C THR A 2 -58.04 28.19 0.59
N GLU A 3 -58.98 28.36 1.54
CA GLU A 3 -58.91 27.71 2.86
C GLU A 3 -59.20 26.21 2.86
N ASN A 4 -59.91 25.71 1.84
CA ASN A 4 -60.29 24.29 1.77
C ASN A 4 -59.28 23.38 1.11
N THR A 5 -58.34 23.93 0.35
CA THR A 5 -57.27 23.17 -0.31
C THR A 5 -56.12 22.83 0.64
N GLY A 6 -55.66 23.79 1.48
CA GLY A 6 -54.60 23.58 2.45
C GLY A 6 -54.91 22.49 3.51
N ASN A 7 -56.19 22.31 3.84
CA ASN A 7 -56.65 21.26 4.77
C ASN A 7 -56.58 19.86 4.13
N LYS A 8 -56.92 19.75 2.81
CA LYS A 8 -56.86 18.49 2.05
C LYS A 8 -55.42 17.98 1.87
N ASP A 9 -54.53 18.89 1.52
CA ASP A 9 -53.11 18.57 1.29
C ASP A 9 -52.39 18.11 2.59
N THR A 10 -52.66 18.83 3.69
CA THR A 10 -52.18 18.41 5.02
C THR A 10 -52.75 17.04 5.44
N THR A 11 -54.01 16.77 5.11
CA THR A 11 -54.66 15.50 5.37
C THR A 11 -54.10 14.37 4.50
N LEU A 12 -53.78 14.67 3.22
CA LEU A 12 -53.10 13.73 2.32
C LEU A 12 -51.75 13.32 2.84
N LEU A 13 -50.94 14.27 3.31
CA LEU A 13 -49.65 14.00 3.95
C LEU A 13 -49.79 13.07 5.17
N LYS A 14 -50.83 13.29 6.03
CA LYS A 14 -51.08 12.42 7.18
C LYS A 14 -51.53 11.02 6.76
N ALA A 15 -52.43 10.92 5.77
CA ALA A 15 -52.89 9.63 5.24
C ALA A 15 -51.76 8.81 4.64
N VAL A 16 -50.87 9.45 3.89
CA VAL A 16 -49.65 8.78 3.33
C VAL A 16 -48.72 8.33 4.44
N LYS A 17 -48.42 9.17 5.42
CA LYS A 17 -47.58 8.79 6.59
C LYS A 17 -48.11 7.63 7.39
N SER A 18 -49.45 7.48 7.48
CA SER A 18 -50.08 6.37 8.17
C SER A 18 -50.33 5.12 7.31
N GLY A 19 -50.02 5.16 6.02
CA GLY A 19 -50.27 4.06 5.10
C GLY A 19 -51.74 3.84 4.74
N ASP A 20 -52.61 4.83 4.95
CA ASP A 20 -54.06 4.71 4.76
C ASP A 20 -54.41 4.93 3.29
N ILE A 21 -54.33 3.83 2.50
CA ILE A 21 -54.61 3.83 1.05
C ILE A 21 -56.04 4.27 0.74
N LYS A 22 -57.04 3.95 1.61
CA LYS A 22 -58.43 4.33 1.35
C LYS A 22 -58.60 5.84 1.43
N ASN A 23 -58.05 6.46 2.45
CA ASN A 23 -58.08 7.90 2.63
C ASN A 23 -57.23 8.62 1.54
N VAL A 24 -56.08 8.07 1.17
CA VAL A 24 -55.25 8.60 0.07
C VAL A 24 -56.09 8.64 -1.22
N SER A 25 -56.70 7.55 -1.63
CA SER A 25 -57.50 7.47 -2.85
C SER A 25 -58.72 8.42 -2.82
N ALA A 26 -59.42 8.52 -1.70
CA ALA A 26 -60.51 9.45 -1.52
C ALA A 26 -60.06 10.92 -1.67
N LEU A 27 -58.95 11.31 -1.00
CA LEU A 27 -58.42 12.68 -1.02
C LEU A 27 -57.96 13.09 -2.44
N LEU A 28 -57.32 12.18 -3.16
CA LEU A 28 -56.96 12.39 -4.57
C LEU A 28 -58.17 12.61 -5.47
N ALA A 29 -59.23 11.77 -5.29
CA ALA A 29 -60.48 11.92 -6.03
C ALA A 29 -61.19 13.26 -5.70
N TYR A 30 -61.03 13.77 -4.49
CA TYR A 30 -61.54 15.08 -4.10
C TYR A 30 -60.62 16.27 -4.44
N GLY A 31 -59.57 16.02 -5.27
CA GLY A 31 -58.71 17.08 -5.79
C GLY A 31 -57.65 17.63 -4.83
N ALA A 32 -57.15 16.81 -3.92
CA ALA A 32 -55.94 17.14 -3.15
C ALA A 32 -54.75 17.25 -4.11
N ASN A 33 -53.79 18.14 -3.82
CA ASN A 33 -52.61 18.31 -4.66
C ASN A 33 -51.71 17.08 -4.52
N VAL A 34 -51.56 16.34 -5.59
CA VAL A 34 -50.76 15.09 -5.66
C VAL A 34 -49.26 15.30 -5.45
N ASP A 35 -48.78 16.54 -5.68
CA ASP A 35 -47.35 16.90 -5.48
C ASP A 35 -47.14 17.74 -4.20
N THR A 36 -48.10 17.72 -3.27
CA THR A 36 -47.94 18.43 -2.00
C THR A 36 -46.73 17.94 -1.23
N THR A 37 -46.11 18.85 -0.47
CA THR A 37 -44.87 18.59 0.25
C THR A 37 -45.01 18.78 1.75
N ASP A 38 -44.24 18.01 2.51
CA ASP A 38 -44.09 18.23 3.97
C ASP A 38 -43.15 19.41 4.26
N ASN A 39 -42.95 19.72 5.55
CA ASN A 39 -42.07 20.81 6.01
C ASN A 39 -40.60 20.59 5.65
N HIS A 40 -40.19 19.37 5.27
CA HIS A 40 -38.85 19.02 4.82
C HIS A 40 -38.71 19.04 3.29
N GLY A 41 -39.80 19.38 2.57
CA GLY A 41 -39.83 19.42 1.12
C GLY A 41 -39.98 18.05 0.46
N ASN A 42 -40.31 16.98 1.21
CA ASN A 42 -40.63 15.68 0.63
C ASN A 42 -42.03 15.71 0.02
N THR A 43 -42.20 15.33 -1.22
CA THR A 43 -43.54 15.08 -1.79
C THR A 43 -44.20 13.87 -1.15
N VAL A 44 -45.51 13.76 -1.25
CA VAL A 44 -46.25 12.56 -0.80
C VAL A 44 -45.75 11.30 -1.49
N LEU A 45 -45.32 11.39 -2.77
CA LEU A 45 -44.68 10.27 -3.48
C LEU A 45 -43.37 9.85 -2.86
N MET A 46 -42.51 10.81 -2.47
CA MET A 46 -41.26 10.55 -1.79
C MET A 46 -41.47 9.86 -0.44
N LEU A 47 -42.44 10.34 0.33
CA LEU A 47 -42.79 9.73 1.62
C LEU A 47 -43.29 8.29 1.46
N ALA A 48 -44.23 8.08 0.53
CA ALA A 48 -44.74 6.73 0.23
C ALA A 48 -43.65 5.78 -0.28
N ALA A 49 -42.74 6.30 -1.13
CA ALA A 49 -41.62 5.54 -1.67
C ALA A 49 -40.62 5.13 -0.58
N ASN A 50 -40.25 6.05 0.32
CA ASN A 50 -39.36 5.75 1.43
C ASN A 50 -39.97 4.73 2.42
N LEU A 51 -41.29 4.82 2.67
CA LEU A 51 -42.00 3.93 3.57
C LEU A 51 -42.36 2.58 2.96
N GLY A 52 -42.18 2.38 1.65
CA GLY A 52 -42.44 1.12 0.96
C GLY A 52 -43.94 0.88 0.65
N TYR A 53 -44.77 1.91 0.67
CA TYR A 53 -46.21 1.77 0.44
C TYR A 53 -46.53 1.68 -1.05
N THR A 54 -46.24 0.54 -1.66
CA THR A 54 -46.34 0.30 -3.12
C THR A 54 -47.70 0.68 -3.70
N GLU A 55 -48.82 0.35 -3.04
CA GLU A 55 -50.15 0.69 -3.53
C GLU A 55 -50.45 2.19 -3.44
N ILE A 56 -49.92 2.88 -2.42
CA ILE A 56 -50.04 4.34 -2.34
C ILE A 56 -49.19 4.99 -3.45
N VAL A 57 -47.95 4.52 -3.67
CA VAL A 57 -47.08 4.98 -4.79
C VAL A 57 -47.84 4.81 -6.12
N ARG A 58 -48.47 3.67 -6.36
CA ARG A 58 -49.28 3.41 -7.57
C ARG A 58 -50.40 4.43 -7.70
N SER A 59 -51.21 4.62 -6.66
CA SER A 59 -52.34 5.54 -6.67
C SER A 59 -51.90 6.99 -6.89
N LEU A 60 -50.79 7.42 -6.33
CA LEU A 60 -50.21 8.77 -6.54
C LEU A 60 -49.76 8.95 -7.99
N LEU A 61 -49.09 7.95 -8.58
CA LEU A 61 -48.64 7.98 -9.99
C LEU A 61 -49.82 7.97 -10.95
N ASP A 62 -50.85 7.16 -10.67
CA ASP A 62 -52.09 7.11 -11.47
C ASP A 62 -52.86 8.43 -11.40
N ALA A 63 -52.75 9.17 -10.29
CA ALA A 63 -53.30 10.53 -10.13
C ALA A 63 -52.42 11.63 -10.74
N GLY A 64 -51.28 11.28 -11.39
CA GLY A 64 -50.44 12.20 -12.10
C GLY A 64 -49.33 12.85 -11.27
N ALA A 65 -48.91 12.22 -10.17
CA ALA A 65 -47.73 12.69 -9.41
C ALA A 65 -46.50 12.79 -10.31
N ASN A 66 -45.76 13.89 -10.22
CA ASN A 66 -44.52 14.05 -10.97
C ASN A 66 -43.42 13.18 -10.34
N ILE A 67 -43.10 12.09 -11.01
CA ILE A 67 -42.19 11.03 -10.56
C ILE A 67 -40.75 11.51 -10.40
N ASN A 68 -40.34 12.58 -11.10
CA ASN A 68 -38.97 13.08 -11.15
C ASN A 68 -38.76 14.37 -10.31
N LEU A 69 -39.74 14.77 -9.51
CA LEU A 69 -39.51 15.83 -8.54
C LEU A 69 -38.41 15.44 -7.56
N PHE A 70 -37.63 16.43 -7.15
CA PHE A 70 -36.61 16.26 -6.13
C PHE A 70 -36.89 17.18 -4.92
N ARG A 71 -36.50 16.74 -3.77
CA ARG A 71 -36.52 17.52 -2.53
C ARG A 71 -35.57 18.71 -2.64
N LYS A 72 -36.01 19.90 -2.22
CA LYS A 72 -35.19 21.13 -2.29
C LYS A 72 -33.84 21.01 -1.56
N THR A 73 -33.81 20.28 -0.46
CA THR A 73 -32.58 19.96 0.28
C THR A 73 -32.07 18.59 -0.16
N TYR A 74 -30.80 18.50 -0.48
CA TYR A 74 -30.09 17.27 -0.94
C TYR A 74 -30.54 16.74 -2.32
N HIS A 75 -31.49 17.37 -3.01
CA HIS A 75 -31.99 16.97 -4.34
C HIS A 75 -32.39 15.49 -4.49
N LEU A 76 -32.92 14.89 -3.41
CA LEU A 76 -33.32 13.47 -3.40
C LEU A 76 -34.62 13.26 -4.19
N THR A 77 -34.66 12.23 -5.04
CA THR A 77 -35.86 11.78 -5.75
C THR A 77 -36.58 10.65 -5.01
N ALA A 78 -37.81 10.34 -5.39
CA ALA A 78 -38.54 9.19 -4.86
C ALA A 78 -37.80 7.87 -5.08
N LEU A 79 -37.13 7.71 -6.25
CA LEU A 79 -36.34 6.53 -6.56
C LEU A 79 -35.12 6.37 -5.64
N MET A 80 -34.42 7.47 -5.34
CA MET A 80 -33.27 7.46 -4.41
C MET A 80 -33.71 7.10 -3.00
N LEU A 81 -34.83 7.62 -2.55
CA LEU A 81 -35.38 7.32 -1.22
C LEU A 81 -35.84 5.85 -1.10
N ALA A 82 -36.51 5.33 -2.14
CA ALA A 82 -36.89 3.92 -2.21
C ALA A 82 -35.66 3.01 -2.21
N ALA A 83 -34.62 3.36 -2.99
CA ALA A 83 -33.36 2.63 -3.03
C ALA A 83 -32.64 2.66 -1.68
N SER A 84 -32.58 3.82 -1.02
CA SER A 84 -31.95 3.97 0.28
C SER A 84 -32.64 3.19 1.39
N ALA A 85 -33.96 3.04 1.28
CA ALA A 85 -34.81 2.31 2.24
C ALA A 85 -35.01 0.82 1.88
N ASN A 86 -34.32 0.31 0.86
CA ASN A 86 -34.40 -1.06 0.35
C ASN A 86 -35.82 -1.49 -0.07
N GLN A 87 -36.61 -0.57 -0.67
CA GLN A 87 -38.00 -0.84 -1.06
C GLN A 87 -38.07 -1.38 -2.49
N ILE A 88 -37.78 -2.67 -2.67
CA ILE A 88 -37.61 -3.34 -3.95
C ILE A 88 -38.82 -3.15 -4.87
N ASP A 89 -40.04 -3.41 -4.37
CA ASP A 89 -41.26 -3.32 -5.21
C ASP A 89 -41.56 -1.88 -5.62
N VAL A 90 -41.25 -0.91 -4.76
CA VAL A 90 -41.38 0.52 -5.09
C VAL A 90 -40.36 0.92 -6.16
N VAL A 91 -39.10 0.47 -6.04
CA VAL A 91 -38.06 0.71 -7.05
C VAL A 91 -38.50 0.16 -8.40
N LYS A 92 -38.98 -1.09 -8.45
CA LYS A 92 -39.54 -1.71 -9.71
C LYS A 92 -40.67 -0.87 -10.28
N LEU A 93 -41.62 -0.45 -9.43
CA LEU A 93 -42.78 0.35 -9.88
C LEU A 93 -42.31 1.72 -10.40
N LEU A 94 -41.47 2.45 -9.67
CA LEU A 94 -41.00 3.77 -10.12
C LEU A 94 -40.28 3.68 -11.47
N ILE A 95 -39.39 2.70 -11.64
CA ILE A 95 -38.68 2.48 -12.91
C ILE A 95 -39.66 2.18 -14.04
N SER A 96 -40.66 1.27 -13.83
CA SER A 96 -41.67 0.93 -14.85
C SER A 96 -42.53 2.12 -15.24
N ARG A 97 -42.62 3.14 -14.40
CA ARG A 97 -43.38 4.37 -14.64
C ARG A 97 -42.52 5.54 -15.15
N GLY A 98 -41.24 5.29 -15.51
CA GLY A 98 -40.38 6.28 -16.16
C GLY A 98 -39.59 7.17 -15.18
N ALA A 99 -39.31 6.69 -13.98
CA ALA A 99 -38.36 7.39 -13.08
C ALA A 99 -36.97 7.48 -13.75
N ASN A 100 -36.36 8.65 -13.66
CA ASN A 100 -34.99 8.86 -14.15
C ASN A 100 -34.00 8.09 -13.26
N VAL A 101 -33.47 6.96 -13.75
CA VAL A 101 -32.53 6.10 -13.05
C VAL A 101 -31.16 6.77 -12.83
N ASN A 102 -30.83 7.78 -13.66
CA ASN A 102 -29.58 8.52 -13.66
C ASN A 102 -29.71 9.92 -13.01
N ALA A 103 -30.83 10.19 -12.34
CA ALA A 103 -30.93 11.41 -11.56
C ALA A 103 -29.82 11.46 -10.51
N ILE A 104 -29.26 12.66 -10.28
CA ILE A 104 -28.23 12.87 -9.28
C ILE A 104 -28.75 13.74 -8.13
N ASN A 105 -28.32 13.46 -6.93
CA ASN A 105 -28.58 14.28 -5.75
C ASN A 105 -27.61 15.47 -5.67
N GLU A 106 -27.68 16.24 -4.60
CA GLU A 106 -26.80 17.40 -4.38
C GLU A 106 -25.30 16.99 -4.34
N ASP A 107 -24.96 15.79 -3.88
CA ASP A 107 -23.60 15.28 -3.84
C ASP A 107 -23.15 14.60 -5.16
N GLY A 108 -23.99 14.57 -6.17
CA GLY A 108 -23.73 13.89 -7.44
C GLY A 108 -24.08 12.38 -7.40
N SER A 109 -24.59 11.86 -6.28
CA SER A 109 -24.87 10.43 -6.15
C SER A 109 -26.16 10.03 -6.82
N THR A 110 -26.17 8.87 -7.47
CA THR A 110 -27.32 8.23 -8.09
C THR A 110 -27.99 7.20 -7.18
N ALA A 111 -29.18 6.70 -7.55
CA ALA A 111 -29.81 5.57 -6.88
C ALA A 111 -28.93 4.30 -6.89
N LEU A 112 -28.17 4.07 -7.97
CA LEU A 112 -27.23 2.95 -8.10
C LEU A 112 -26.07 3.10 -7.10
N MET A 113 -25.52 4.30 -6.93
CA MET A 113 -24.48 4.57 -5.93
C MET A 113 -24.98 4.34 -4.50
N ILE A 114 -26.22 4.75 -4.19
CA ILE A 114 -26.84 4.49 -2.89
C ILE A 114 -26.99 2.96 -2.65
N ALA A 115 -27.43 2.22 -3.66
CA ALA A 115 -27.55 0.77 -3.56
C ALA A 115 -26.16 0.10 -3.40
N ALA A 116 -25.14 0.59 -4.10
CA ALA A 116 -23.77 0.09 -4.03
C ALA A 116 -23.13 0.34 -2.66
N LEU A 117 -23.30 1.55 -2.11
CA LEU A 117 -22.85 1.91 -0.77
C LEU A 117 -23.46 1.04 0.32
N LYS A 118 -24.78 0.70 0.17
CA LYS A 118 -25.52 -0.11 1.14
C LYS A 118 -25.42 -1.62 0.90
N GLY A 119 -24.86 -2.06 -0.23
CA GLY A 119 -24.78 -3.47 -0.60
C GLY A 119 -26.15 -4.09 -0.99
N TYR A 120 -27.12 -3.28 -1.40
CA TYR A 120 -28.46 -3.75 -1.79
C TYR A 120 -28.43 -4.34 -3.19
N ILE A 121 -28.01 -5.60 -3.28
CA ILE A 121 -27.71 -6.27 -4.54
C ILE A 121 -28.93 -6.35 -5.48
N GLU A 122 -30.13 -6.67 -5.00
CA GLU A 122 -31.32 -6.78 -5.85
C GLU A 122 -31.69 -5.42 -6.44
N ILE A 123 -31.62 -4.34 -5.66
CA ILE A 123 -31.85 -2.97 -6.15
C ILE A 123 -30.78 -2.60 -7.18
N GLY A 124 -29.50 -2.89 -6.90
CA GLY A 124 -28.42 -2.65 -7.85
C GLY A 124 -28.66 -3.34 -9.19
N GLN A 125 -29.04 -4.62 -9.17
CA GLN A 125 -29.36 -5.38 -10.39
C GLN A 125 -30.57 -4.82 -11.15
N ILE A 126 -31.61 -4.40 -10.44
CA ILE A 126 -32.79 -3.77 -11.05
C ILE A 126 -32.40 -2.45 -11.74
N LEU A 127 -31.62 -1.61 -11.07
CA LEU A 127 -31.15 -0.33 -11.63
C LEU A 127 -30.23 -0.54 -12.83
N LEU A 128 -29.32 -1.50 -12.77
CA LEU A 128 -28.46 -1.88 -13.90
C LEU A 128 -29.29 -2.39 -15.09
N GLY A 129 -30.29 -3.25 -14.83
CA GLY A 129 -31.22 -3.73 -15.86
C GLY A 129 -32.08 -2.63 -16.47
N ALA A 130 -32.28 -1.52 -15.75
CA ALA A 130 -32.98 -0.33 -16.24
C ALA A 130 -32.07 0.70 -16.94
N GLY A 131 -30.80 0.38 -17.14
CA GLY A 131 -29.84 1.26 -17.83
C GLY A 131 -29.21 2.34 -16.96
N ALA A 132 -29.05 2.07 -15.66
CA ALA A 132 -28.27 2.97 -14.79
C ALA A 132 -26.82 3.09 -15.29
N ASP A 133 -26.35 4.33 -15.43
CA ASP A 133 -25.00 4.62 -15.89
C ASP A 133 -23.99 4.42 -14.73
N VAL A 134 -23.16 3.40 -14.88
CA VAL A 134 -22.12 3.00 -13.92
C VAL A 134 -20.92 3.96 -13.87
N LYS A 135 -20.82 4.90 -14.84
CA LYS A 135 -19.70 5.84 -14.97
C LYS A 135 -19.95 7.18 -14.26
N ILE A 136 -21.17 7.45 -13.83
CA ILE A 136 -21.46 8.67 -13.08
C ILE A 136 -20.62 8.66 -11.80
N THR A 137 -20.06 9.82 -11.46
CA THR A 137 -19.28 10.03 -10.24
C THR A 137 -19.95 11.06 -9.35
N ASP A 138 -19.81 10.90 -8.05
CA ASP A 138 -20.19 11.91 -7.08
C ASP A 138 -19.13 13.05 -6.96
N LYS A 139 -19.30 13.96 -6.01
CA LYS A 139 -18.36 15.07 -5.76
C LYS A 139 -16.95 14.60 -5.33
N ASP A 140 -16.86 13.41 -4.73
CA ASP A 140 -15.60 12.78 -4.31
C ASP A 140 -14.95 11.98 -5.46
N ASN A 141 -15.52 12.03 -6.67
CA ASN A 141 -15.15 11.23 -7.83
C ASN A 141 -15.29 9.72 -7.61
N ASP A 142 -16.21 9.32 -6.73
CA ASP A 142 -16.51 7.92 -6.52
C ASP A 142 -17.61 7.46 -7.48
N THR A 143 -17.40 6.32 -8.14
CA THR A 143 -18.40 5.59 -8.90
C THR A 143 -19.14 4.61 -7.99
N ALA A 144 -20.27 4.05 -8.46
CA ALA A 144 -20.95 2.95 -7.77
C ALA A 144 -19.99 1.78 -7.46
N LEU A 145 -19.08 1.45 -8.39
CA LEU A 145 -18.08 0.40 -8.19
C LEU A 145 -17.09 0.75 -7.06
N LYS A 146 -16.56 1.98 -7.06
CA LYS A 146 -15.64 2.44 -6.03
C LYS A 146 -16.30 2.45 -4.63
N LEU A 147 -17.57 2.87 -4.55
CA LEU A 147 -18.36 2.80 -3.32
C LEU A 147 -18.57 1.37 -2.83
N ALA A 148 -18.89 0.42 -3.74
CA ALA A 148 -19.04 -0.98 -3.39
C ALA A 148 -17.73 -1.59 -2.84
N VAL A 149 -16.56 -1.18 -3.36
CA VAL A 149 -15.24 -1.57 -2.84
C VAL A 149 -15.01 -0.95 -1.47
N LYS A 150 -15.15 0.37 -1.32
CA LYS A 150 -14.96 1.09 -0.04
C LYS A 150 -15.79 0.50 1.10
N HIS A 151 -17.01 0.06 0.80
CA HIS A 151 -17.95 -0.50 1.79
C HIS A 151 -17.93 -2.03 1.86
N LYS A 152 -16.98 -2.67 1.21
CA LYS A 152 -16.71 -4.11 1.28
C LYS A 152 -17.90 -4.99 0.85
N HIS A 153 -18.44 -4.70 -0.33
CA HIS A 153 -19.57 -5.44 -0.91
C HIS A 153 -19.15 -6.25 -2.15
N PRO A 154 -18.50 -7.43 -2.02
CA PRO A 154 -17.93 -8.18 -3.15
C PRO A 154 -18.98 -8.64 -4.15
N VAL A 155 -20.19 -9.01 -3.71
CA VAL A 155 -21.28 -9.41 -4.61
C VAL A 155 -21.77 -8.23 -5.47
N MET A 156 -21.80 -7.02 -4.89
CA MET A 156 -22.15 -5.79 -5.62
C MET A 156 -21.05 -5.45 -6.63
N VAL A 157 -19.77 -5.58 -6.24
CA VAL A 157 -18.64 -5.40 -7.16
C VAL A 157 -18.78 -6.30 -8.38
N LYS A 158 -19.07 -7.59 -8.18
CA LYS A 158 -19.27 -8.54 -9.27
C LYS A 158 -20.46 -8.16 -10.17
N ALA A 159 -21.56 -7.71 -9.60
CA ALA A 159 -22.74 -7.28 -10.39
C ALA A 159 -22.44 -6.02 -11.23
N LEU A 160 -21.69 -5.06 -10.66
CA LEU A 160 -21.32 -3.81 -11.34
C LEU A 160 -20.33 -4.03 -12.48
N THR A 161 -19.43 -5.01 -12.34
CA THR A 161 -18.43 -5.34 -13.38
C THR A 161 -18.94 -6.28 -14.46
N GLN A 162 -20.03 -7.00 -14.19
CA GLN A 162 -20.64 -7.90 -15.16
C GLN A 162 -21.20 -7.10 -16.34
N ASN A 163 -20.71 -7.39 -17.55
CA ASN A 163 -21.12 -6.73 -18.80
C ASN A 163 -20.80 -5.23 -18.91
N ASN A 164 -20.08 -4.66 -17.96
CA ASN A 164 -19.67 -3.25 -17.97
C ASN A 164 -18.15 -3.17 -18.04
N ASN A 165 -17.62 -2.50 -19.04
CA ASN A 165 -16.17 -2.37 -19.26
C ASN A 165 -15.55 -1.27 -18.35
N ILE A 166 -15.79 -1.39 -17.01
CA ILE A 166 -15.35 -0.39 -16.01
C ILE A 166 -14.34 -0.95 -15.00
N VAL A 167 -14.09 -2.26 -15.04
CA VAL A 167 -13.21 -2.93 -14.06
C VAL A 167 -11.80 -2.34 -14.04
N ASN A 168 -11.33 -1.86 -15.19
CA ASN A 168 -10.00 -1.26 -15.39
C ASN A 168 -10.02 0.28 -15.44
N SER A 169 -11.11 0.90 -15.02
CA SER A 169 -11.18 2.36 -14.97
C SER A 169 -10.21 2.91 -13.94
N GLN A 170 -9.49 3.94 -14.34
CA GLN A 170 -8.55 4.65 -13.50
C GLN A 170 -9.13 6.00 -13.06
N ASP A 171 -8.88 6.38 -11.83
CA ASP A 171 -9.17 7.72 -11.33
C ASP A 171 -8.11 8.76 -11.78
N ARG A 172 -8.16 9.98 -11.24
CA ARG A 172 -7.22 11.05 -11.60
C ARG A 172 -5.76 10.75 -11.24
N GLY A 173 -5.55 9.91 -10.23
CA GLY A 173 -4.23 9.41 -9.83
C GLY A 173 -3.78 8.18 -10.64
N GLY A 174 -4.60 7.72 -11.58
CA GLY A 174 -4.38 6.47 -12.30
C GLY A 174 -4.69 5.23 -11.48
N GLU A 175 -5.30 5.38 -10.30
CA GLU A 175 -5.60 4.26 -9.41
C GLU A 175 -6.82 3.49 -9.87
N THR A 176 -6.72 2.15 -9.87
CA THR A 176 -7.83 1.24 -10.15
C THR A 176 -8.48 0.76 -8.85
N VAL A 177 -9.72 0.28 -8.97
CA VAL A 177 -10.40 -0.37 -7.83
C VAL A 177 -9.69 -1.66 -7.38
N LEU A 178 -8.90 -2.30 -8.25
CA LEU A 178 -8.06 -3.44 -7.89
C LEU A 178 -6.91 -3.01 -6.97
N MET A 179 -6.20 -1.92 -7.30
CA MET A 179 -5.14 -1.35 -6.44
C MET A 179 -5.71 -0.98 -5.07
N MET A 180 -6.81 -0.24 -5.05
CA MET A 180 -7.51 0.13 -3.82
C MET A 180 -7.90 -1.08 -2.98
N SER A 181 -8.46 -2.14 -3.60
CA SER A 181 -8.88 -3.34 -2.86
C SER A 181 -7.69 -4.15 -2.34
N ALA A 182 -6.56 -4.12 -3.04
CA ALA A 182 -5.31 -4.74 -2.61
C ALA A 182 -4.71 -4.01 -1.39
N ASP A 183 -4.67 -2.68 -1.44
CA ASP A 183 -4.22 -1.83 -0.33
C ASP A 183 -5.10 -2.01 0.92
N LEU A 184 -6.42 -2.06 0.75
CA LEU A 184 -7.37 -2.26 1.85
C LEU A 184 -7.41 -3.70 2.40
N GLY A 185 -6.71 -4.64 1.78
CA GLY A 185 -6.68 -6.04 2.23
C GLY A 185 -7.99 -6.82 1.96
N TYR A 186 -8.75 -6.46 0.94
CA TYR A 186 -10.06 -7.07 0.65
C TYR A 186 -9.95 -8.23 -0.33
N LEU A 187 -9.44 -9.37 0.12
CA LEU A 187 -9.19 -10.55 -0.72
C LEU A 187 -10.39 -10.96 -1.57
N GLU A 188 -11.60 -11.06 -1.01
CA GLU A 188 -12.80 -11.45 -1.76
C GLU A 188 -13.11 -10.48 -2.91
N ILE A 189 -12.85 -9.18 -2.72
CA ILE A 189 -13.04 -8.17 -3.74
C ILE A 189 -11.95 -8.28 -4.82
N VAL A 190 -10.68 -8.45 -4.42
CA VAL A 190 -9.58 -8.70 -5.36
C VAL A 190 -9.90 -9.89 -6.25
N GLN A 191 -10.34 -11.02 -5.67
CA GLN A 191 -10.74 -12.21 -6.43
C GLN A 191 -11.93 -11.96 -7.36
N ALA A 192 -12.93 -11.20 -6.89
CA ALA A 192 -14.08 -10.80 -7.70
C ALA A 192 -13.67 -9.94 -8.90
N LEU A 193 -12.77 -8.98 -8.70
CA LEU A 193 -12.24 -8.10 -9.76
C LEU A 193 -11.40 -8.88 -10.77
N ILE A 194 -10.49 -9.75 -10.32
CA ILE A 194 -9.69 -10.63 -11.19
C ILE A 194 -10.61 -11.52 -12.03
N SER A 195 -11.61 -12.16 -11.41
CA SER A 195 -12.57 -13.00 -12.12
C SER A 195 -13.44 -12.22 -13.12
N SER A 196 -13.57 -10.91 -12.94
CA SER A 196 -14.28 -10.00 -13.85
C SER A 196 -13.39 -9.41 -14.94
N GLY A 197 -12.12 -9.86 -15.06
CA GLY A 197 -11.18 -9.42 -16.09
C GLY A 197 -10.41 -8.16 -15.73
N ALA A 198 -10.18 -7.91 -14.45
CA ALA A 198 -9.26 -6.85 -14.04
C ALA A 198 -7.85 -7.14 -14.55
N ASP A 199 -7.22 -6.15 -15.19
CA ASP A 199 -5.81 -6.21 -15.56
C ASP A 199 -4.97 -5.88 -14.32
N VAL A 200 -4.23 -6.88 -13.85
CA VAL A 200 -3.40 -6.81 -12.64
C VAL A 200 -2.15 -5.95 -12.80
N ASN A 201 -1.81 -5.57 -14.04
CA ASN A 201 -0.57 -4.86 -14.40
C ASN A 201 -0.78 -3.38 -14.73
N ILE A 202 -1.98 -2.85 -14.54
CA ILE A 202 -2.21 -1.41 -14.68
C ILE A 202 -1.37 -0.67 -13.63
N LYS A 203 -0.87 0.49 -14.03
CA LYS A 203 0.00 1.36 -13.22
C LYS A 203 -0.69 2.69 -12.97
N ASN A 204 -0.60 3.18 -11.76
CA ASN A 204 -1.00 4.55 -11.44
C ASN A 204 0.08 5.56 -11.88
N VAL A 205 -0.09 6.85 -11.55
CA VAL A 205 0.86 7.92 -11.91
C VAL A 205 2.24 7.73 -11.28
N ASP A 206 2.34 7.04 -10.14
CA ASP A 206 3.59 6.72 -9.44
C ASP A 206 4.15 5.34 -9.85
N HIS A 207 3.65 4.79 -10.96
CA HIS A 207 3.97 3.46 -11.46
C HIS A 207 3.66 2.33 -10.46
N GLN A 208 2.81 2.58 -9.44
CA GLN A 208 2.37 1.56 -8.51
C GLN A 208 1.40 0.59 -9.20
N THR A 209 1.49 -0.70 -8.86
CA THR A 209 0.58 -1.76 -9.30
C THR A 209 -0.19 -2.33 -8.11
N ALA A 210 -1.22 -3.13 -8.37
CA ALA A 210 -1.93 -3.85 -7.30
C ALA A 210 -1.01 -4.76 -6.47
N LEU A 211 0.03 -5.34 -7.11
CA LEU A 211 1.02 -6.17 -6.42
C LEU A 211 1.86 -5.35 -5.43
N LEU A 212 2.32 -4.17 -5.84
CA LEU A 212 3.06 -3.27 -4.95
C LEU A 212 2.20 -2.80 -3.77
N ALA A 213 0.93 -2.43 -4.02
CA ALA A 213 -0.02 -2.06 -2.99
C ALA A 213 -0.27 -3.19 -1.97
N ALA A 214 -0.48 -4.43 -2.45
CA ALA A 214 -0.63 -5.60 -1.58
C ALA A 214 0.65 -5.90 -0.77
N THR A 215 1.81 -5.64 -1.36
CA THR A 215 3.12 -5.87 -0.70
C THR A 215 3.34 -4.86 0.42
N ALA A 216 3.02 -3.58 0.22
CA ALA A 216 3.14 -2.55 1.23
C ALA A 216 2.30 -2.84 2.49
N THR A 217 1.23 -3.61 2.36
CA THR A 217 0.37 -4.03 3.50
C THR A 217 0.68 -5.45 4.02
N GLY A 218 1.62 -6.16 3.38
CA GLY A 218 2.04 -7.50 3.79
C GLY A 218 1.00 -8.61 3.57
N ASN A 219 0.01 -8.40 2.71
CA ASN A 219 -1.11 -9.33 2.54
C ASN A 219 -0.75 -10.50 1.62
N THR A 220 -0.27 -11.60 2.20
CA THR A 220 0.22 -12.80 1.49
C THR A 220 -0.82 -13.44 0.57
N ASP A 221 -2.08 -13.47 0.98
CA ASP A 221 -3.16 -14.10 0.19
C ASP A 221 -3.48 -13.28 -1.06
N ILE A 222 -3.50 -11.96 -0.94
CA ILE A 222 -3.72 -11.05 -2.07
C ILE A 222 -2.52 -11.08 -3.01
N ILE A 223 -1.28 -11.05 -2.48
CA ILE A 223 -0.05 -11.19 -3.27
C ILE A 223 -0.09 -12.47 -4.10
N THR A 224 -0.46 -13.58 -3.45
CA THR A 224 -0.58 -14.88 -4.13
C THR A 224 -1.63 -14.84 -5.23
N ALA A 225 -2.81 -14.29 -4.96
CA ALA A 225 -3.89 -14.18 -5.95
C ALA A 225 -3.50 -13.30 -7.15
N LEU A 226 -2.78 -12.20 -6.92
CA LEU A 226 -2.31 -11.32 -8.00
C LEU A 226 -1.22 -12.00 -8.85
N LEU A 227 -0.28 -12.71 -8.23
CA LEU A 227 0.76 -13.47 -8.93
C LEU A 227 0.16 -14.64 -9.74
N ASP A 228 -0.83 -15.34 -9.20
CA ASP A 228 -1.57 -16.39 -9.92
C ASP A 228 -2.34 -15.83 -11.13
N ALA A 229 -2.75 -14.56 -11.06
CA ALA A 229 -3.40 -13.84 -12.16
C ALA A 229 -2.41 -13.21 -13.16
N GLY A 230 -1.10 -13.40 -12.99
CA GLY A 230 -0.07 -12.93 -13.92
C GLY A 230 0.46 -11.53 -13.63
N ALA A 231 0.46 -11.09 -12.37
CA ALA A 231 1.11 -9.85 -12.00
C ALA A 231 2.61 -9.87 -12.30
N GLU A 232 3.14 -8.79 -12.88
CA GLU A 232 4.56 -8.61 -13.20
C GLU A 232 5.38 -8.50 -11.91
N ILE A 233 5.95 -9.62 -11.44
CA ILE A 233 6.64 -9.72 -10.15
C ILE A 233 7.84 -8.76 -10.00
N ASN A 234 8.52 -8.45 -11.11
CA ASN A 234 9.72 -7.60 -11.15
C ASN A 234 9.43 -6.18 -11.64
N HIS A 235 8.16 -5.79 -11.64
CA HIS A 235 7.79 -4.42 -11.97
C HIS A 235 8.42 -3.43 -10.98
N GLN A 236 8.95 -2.31 -11.49
CA GLN A 236 9.54 -1.23 -10.70
C GLN A 236 8.63 0.01 -10.72
N ASP A 237 8.42 0.61 -9.57
CA ASP A 237 7.73 1.90 -9.41
C ASP A 237 8.62 3.09 -9.82
N GLN A 238 8.20 4.31 -9.50
CA GLN A 238 8.96 5.53 -9.81
C GLN A 238 10.31 5.62 -9.08
N GLU A 239 10.46 5.00 -7.94
CA GLU A 239 11.69 4.91 -7.16
C GLU A 239 12.58 3.74 -7.62
N GLY A 240 12.12 2.96 -8.59
CA GLY A 240 12.79 1.76 -9.08
C GLY A 240 12.62 0.57 -8.12
N GLU A 241 11.70 0.63 -7.18
CA GLU A 241 11.48 -0.43 -6.21
C GLU A 241 10.56 -1.51 -6.77
N THR A 242 10.92 -2.77 -6.52
CA THR A 242 10.09 -3.93 -6.81
C THR A 242 9.32 -4.36 -5.56
N ALA A 243 8.35 -5.25 -5.70
CA ALA A 243 7.69 -5.89 -4.57
C ALA A 243 8.69 -6.51 -3.58
N LEU A 244 9.81 -7.07 -4.08
CA LEU A 244 10.85 -7.64 -3.21
C LEU A 244 11.57 -6.57 -2.39
N HIS A 245 11.85 -5.38 -2.95
CA HIS A 245 12.43 -4.27 -2.20
C HIS A 245 11.49 -3.82 -1.09
N LEU A 246 10.21 -3.58 -1.41
CA LEU A 246 9.21 -3.18 -0.42
C LEU A 246 9.05 -4.21 0.70
N ALA A 247 8.98 -5.51 0.35
CA ALA A 247 8.85 -6.57 1.34
C ALA A 247 10.06 -6.63 2.29
N VAL A 248 11.26 -6.30 1.80
CA VAL A 248 12.48 -6.22 2.63
C VAL A 248 12.45 -4.96 3.51
N VAL A 249 12.08 -3.79 2.97
CA VAL A 249 12.00 -2.54 3.73
C VAL A 249 11.03 -2.67 4.91
N GLU A 250 9.88 -3.32 4.68
CA GLU A 250 8.82 -3.53 5.69
C GLU A 250 9.07 -4.76 6.58
N GLU A 251 10.19 -5.46 6.41
CA GLU A 251 10.56 -6.68 7.17
C GLU A 251 9.52 -7.82 7.05
N TYR A 252 8.79 -7.92 5.95
CA TYR A 252 7.79 -8.96 5.72
C TYR A 252 8.42 -10.25 5.21
N ILE A 253 9.08 -11.02 6.09
CA ILE A 253 9.81 -12.25 5.72
C ILE A 253 8.97 -13.26 4.95
N ASP A 254 7.70 -13.43 5.27
CA ASP A 254 6.83 -14.39 4.58
C ASP A 254 6.49 -13.91 3.16
N VAL A 255 6.32 -12.61 2.96
CA VAL A 255 6.17 -12.01 1.63
C VAL A 255 7.45 -12.18 0.80
N VAL A 256 8.63 -11.92 1.40
CA VAL A 256 9.94 -12.16 0.76
C VAL A 256 10.04 -13.61 0.27
N LYS A 257 9.70 -14.59 1.11
CA LYS A 257 9.71 -16.02 0.74
C LYS A 257 8.77 -16.31 -0.43
N ILE A 258 7.54 -15.79 -0.39
CA ILE A 258 6.55 -15.99 -1.47
C ILE A 258 7.08 -15.40 -2.78
N LEU A 259 7.56 -14.17 -2.77
CA LEU A 259 8.09 -13.50 -3.97
C LEU A 259 9.27 -14.29 -4.57
N LEU A 260 10.20 -14.74 -3.74
CA LEU A 260 11.34 -15.54 -4.21
C LEU A 260 10.92 -16.90 -4.77
N GLN A 261 9.98 -17.59 -4.14
CA GLN A 261 9.41 -18.86 -4.65
C GLN A 261 8.71 -18.69 -6.00
N ARG A 262 8.19 -17.48 -6.26
CA ARG A 262 7.51 -17.11 -7.51
C ARG A 262 8.45 -16.49 -8.55
N GLY A 263 9.78 -16.45 -8.29
CA GLY A 263 10.81 -16.04 -9.24
C GLY A 263 11.12 -14.55 -9.26
N ALA A 264 10.93 -13.86 -8.15
CA ALA A 264 11.42 -12.48 -8.01
C ALA A 264 12.94 -12.42 -8.19
N ASP A 265 13.42 -11.46 -9.00
CA ASP A 265 14.84 -11.27 -9.26
C ASP A 265 15.50 -10.51 -8.10
N VAL A 266 16.35 -11.21 -7.36
CA VAL A 266 17.12 -10.67 -6.23
C VAL A 266 18.19 -9.66 -6.62
N GLN A 267 18.44 -9.47 -7.93
CA GLN A 267 19.54 -8.67 -8.44
C GLN A 267 19.11 -7.28 -8.92
N ILE A 268 17.83 -7.01 -8.98
CA ILE A 268 17.31 -5.70 -9.41
C ILE A 268 17.78 -4.64 -8.42
N ARG A 269 18.12 -3.45 -8.95
CA ARG A 269 18.49 -2.27 -8.18
C ARG A 269 17.38 -1.24 -8.25
N ASN A 270 17.10 -0.60 -7.14
CA ASN A 270 16.27 0.60 -7.12
C ASN A 270 17.05 1.81 -7.67
N HIS A 271 16.42 2.97 -7.74
CA HIS A 271 17.08 4.18 -8.25
C HIS A 271 18.20 4.72 -7.35
N LEU A 272 18.25 4.31 -6.07
CA LEU A 272 19.38 4.57 -5.18
C LEU A 272 20.55 3.63 -5.44
N GLY A 273 20.36 2.60 -6.27
CA GLY A 273 21.37 1.59 -6.61
C GLY A 273 21.40 0.41 -5.65
N ASP A 274 20.47 0.34 -4.70
CA ASP A 274 20.39 -0.75 -3.73
C ASP A 274 19.72 -2.00 -4.31
N THR A 275 20.26 -3.15 -3.95
CA THR A 275 19.58 -4.43 -4.09
C THR A 275 18.83 -4.79 -2.80
N PRO A 276 17.85 -5.70 -2.83
CA PRO A 276 17.20 -6.17 -1.61
C PRO A 276 18.18 -6.66 -0.53
N LEU A 277 19.29 -7.29 -0.94
CA LEU A 277 20.33 -7.75 -0.01
C LEU A 277 21.07 -6.60 0.68
N LEU A 278 21.39 -5.53 -0.05
CA LEU A 278 22.05 -4.35 0.54
C LEU A 278 21.16 -3.68 1.58
N ILE A 279 19.87 -3.54 1.29
CA ILE A 279 18.87 -3.00 2.22
C ILE A 279 18.78 -3.88 3.47
N ALA A 280 18.61 -5.19 3.30
CA ALA A 280 18.52 -6.13 4.42
C ALA A 280 19.79 -6.14 5.30
N ALA A 281 20.97 -6.05 4.67
CA ALA A 281 22.25 -6.00 5.39
C ALA A 281 22.43 -4.68 6.15
N PHE A 282 22.03 -3.55 5.58
CA PHE A 282 22.05 -2.25 6.23
C PHE A 282 21.12 -2.19 7.45
N GLN A 283 19.92 -2.77 7.33
CA GLN A 283 18.92 -2.82 8.41
C GLN A 283 19.22 -3.91 9.47
N GLY A 284 20.08 -4.89 9.14
CA GLY A 284 20.43 -5.97 10.05
C GLY A 284 19.42 -7.13 10.07
N TYR A 285 18.55 -7.25 9.08
CA TYR A 285 17.52 -8.30 8.97
C TYR A 285 18.13 -9.65 8.61
N SER A 286 18.79 -10.31 9.57
CA SER A 286 19.57 -11.51 9.33
C SER A 286 18.76 -12.66 8.70
N ASP A 287 17.50 -12.84 9.10
CA ASP A 287 16.63 -13.88 8.53
C ASP A 287 16.31 -13.61 7.06
N ILE A 288 16.06 -12.35 6.69
CA ILE A 288 15.84 -11.94 5.30
C ILE A 288 17.13 -12.08 4.49
N VAL A 289 18.29 -11.67 5.05
CA VAL A 289 19.60 -11.87 4.44
C VAL A 289 19.83 -13.35 4.12
N ALA A 290 19.51 -14.27 5.06
CA ALA A 290 19.65 -15.71 4.85
C ALA A 290 18.80 -16.19 3.65
N VAL A 291 17.55 -15.76 3.58
CA VAL A 291 16.62 -16.17 2.51
C VAL A 291 17.06 -15.60 1.15
N LEU A 292 17.52 -14.34 1.11
CA LEU A 292 18.03 -13.72 -0.13
C LEU A 292 19.31 -14.40 -0.62
N LEU A 293 20.25 -14.75 0.27
CA LEU A 293 21.46 -15.48 -0.08
C LEU A 293 21.16 -16.89 -0.58
N ALA A 294 20.21 -17.58 0.05
CA ALA A 294 19.75 -18.89 -0.42
C ALA A 294 19.10 -18.82 -1.82
N ALA A 295 18.51 -17.67 -2.17
CA ALA A 295 17.97 -17.38 -3.51
C ALA A 295 19.03 -16.87 -4.51
N GLY A 296 20.33 -16.83 -4.13
CA GLY A 296 21.43 -16.47 -5.01
C GLY A 296 21.71 -14.98 -5.11
N ALA A 297 21.34 -14.18 -4.11
CA ALA A 297 21.70 -12.76 -4.06
C ALA A 297 23.24 -12.60 -4.06
N ASP A 298 23.74 -11.68 -4.89
CA ASP A 298 25.18 -11.41 -5.02
C ASP A 298 25.67 -10.51 -3.87
N MET A 299 26.46 -11.08 -2.97
CA MET A 299 27.03 -10.39 -1.81
C MET A 299 28.07 -9.32 -2.17
N GLU A 300 28.66 -9.42 -3.38
CA GLU A 300 29.77 -8.58 -3.79
C GLU A 300 29.33 -7.36 -4.62
N LYS A 301 28.02 -7.23 -4.86
CA LYS A 301 27.47 -6.03 -5.48
C LYS A 301 27.67 -4.83 -4.57
N LYS A 302 28.24 -3.76 -5.14
CA LYS A 302 28.49 -2.50 -4.45
C LYS A 302 27.38 -1.49 -4.72
N ASN A 303 26.99 -0.73 -3.71
CA ASN A 303 26.32 0.55 -3.85
C ASN A 303 27.03 1.60 -3.00
N PHE A 304 27.27 2.80 -3.51
CA PHE A 304 28.12 3.84 -2.89
C PHE A 304 29.45 3.31 -2.36
N GLY A 305 30.03 2.33 -3.07
CA GLY A 305 31.27 1.70 -2.69
C GLY A 305 31.22 0.64 -1.60
N GLU A 306 30.05 0.39 -1.01
CA GLU A 306 29.83 -0.57 0.05
C GLU A 306 29.26 -1.89 -0.49
N VAL A 307 29.64 -3.01 0.11
CA VAL A 307 29.01 -4.33 -0.07
C VAL A 307 28.19 -4.70 1.17
N ALA A 308 27.37 -5.73 1.08
CA ALA A 308 26.52 -6.17 2.20
C ALA A 308 27.27 -6.36 3.51
N LEU A 309 28.49 -6.95 3.47
CA LEU A 309 29.31 -7.17 4.66
C LEU A 309 29.75 -5.84 5.30
N THR A 310 30.25 -4.89 4.50
CA THR A 310 30.74 -3.61 5.03
C THR A 310 29.61 -2.73 5.56
N LEU A 311 28.41 -2.81 4.95
CA LEU A 311 27.21 -2.15 5.47
C LEU A 311 26.80 -2.72 6.82
N ALA A 312 26.66 -4.06 6.93
CA ALA A 312 26.29 -4.72 8.18
C ALA A 312 27.28 -4.42 9.32
N VAL A 313 28.59 -4.38 9.00
CA VAL A 313 29.64 -3.98 9.96
C VAL A 313 29.48 -2.53 10.37
N SER A 314 29.28 -1.61 9.43
CA SER A 314 29.14 -0.17 9.73
C SER A 314 27.96 0.14 10.64
N GLN A 315 26.90 -0.67 10.58
CA GLN A 315 25.70 -0.55 11.42
C GLN A 315 25.77 -1.38 12.73
N GLY A 316 26.81 -2.21 12.90
CA GLY A 316 27.01 -3.00 14.12
C GLY A 316 26.16 -4.27 14.19
N HIS A 317 25.65 -4.77 13.09
CA HIS A 317 24.75 -5.93 13.04
C HIS A 317 25.49 -7.26 13.12
N PHE A 318 25.94 -7.63 14.33
CA PHE A 318 26.74 -8.84 14.57
C PHE A 318 26.13 -10.13 13.97
N PRO A 319 24.82 -10.45 14.13
CA PRO A 319 24.23 -11.65 13.54
C PRO A 319 24.34 -11.65 12.00
N THR A 320 24.07 -10.54 11.37
CA THR A 320 24.14 -10.38 9.91
C THR A 320 25.58 -10.49 9.40
N VAL A 321 26.55 -9.85 10.10
CA VAL A 321 27.98 -9.99 9.77
C VAL A 321 28.42 -11.44 9.84
N LYS A 322 28.07 -12.15 10.92
CA LYS A 322 28.40 -13.57 11.08
C LYS A 322 27.81 -14.41 9.93
N LEU A 323 26.55 -14.17 9.62
CA LEU A 323 25.84 -14.88 8.56
C LEU A 323 26.50 -14.67 7.19
N LEU A 324 26.78 -13.39 6.82
CA LEU A 324 27.44 -13.06 5.55
C LEU A 324 28.80 -13.75 5.42
N LEU A 325 29.61 -13.79 6.51
CA LEU A 325 30.90 -14.49 6.55
C LEU A 325 30.73 -16.01 6.42
N ASP A 326 29.70 -16.59 7.05
CA ASP A 326 29.40 -18.03 6.97
C ASP A 326 28.94 -18.43 5.55
N TYR A 327 28.35 -17.50 4.79
CA TYR A 327 28.00 -17.67 3.37
C TYR A 327 29.18 -17.35 2.42
N GLY A 328 30.34 -16.93 2.92
CA GLY A 328 31.56 -16.77 2.16
C GLY A 328 31.78 -15.37 1.59
N ALA A 329 31.18 -14.32 2.19
CA ALA A 329 31.49 -12.95 1.82
C ALA A 329 33.01 -12.65 1.92
N ASP A 330 33.55 -11.89 0.96
CA ASP A 330 34.96 -11.52 0.96
C ASP A 330 35.28 -10.59 2.14
N ILE A 331 35.85 -11.19 3.21
CA ILE A 331 36.20 -10.51 4.46
C ILE A 331 37.22 -9.37 4.24
N ASN A 332 38.01 -9.43 3.18
CA ASN A 332 39.05 -8.49 2.84
C ASN A 332 38.63 -7.46 1.78
N LYS A 333 37.37 -7.48 1.36
CA LYS A 333 36.87 -6.51 0.38
C LYS A 333 37.07 -5.08 0.86
N LEU A 334 37.66 -4.26 0.01
CA LEU A 334 37.79 -2.84 0.24
C LEU A 334 36.51 -2.12 -0.23
N ALA A 335 35.94 -1.32 0.64
CA ALA A 335 34.97 -0.29 0.28
C ALA A 335 35.69 0.86 -0.48
N ASP A 336 34.91 1.73 -1.14
CA ASP A 336 35.51 2.82 -1.93
C ASP A 336 36.18 3.90 -1.05
N ASP A 337 35.84 3.96 0.26
CA ASP A 337 36.54 4.77 1.26
C ASP A 337 37.91 4.17 1.68
N GLY A 338 38.28 3.06 1.08
CA GLY A 338 39.55 2.35 1.35
C GLY A 338 39.57 1.57 2.66
N LYS A 339 38.43 1.34 3.27
CA LYS A 339 38.33 0.55 4.50
C LYS A 339 37.83 -0.86 4.21
N THR A 340 38.38 -1.85 4.91
CA THR A 340 37.81 -3.20 4.99
C THR A 340 36.77 -3.28 6.11
N ALA A 341 36.02 -4.37 6.16
CA ALA A 341 35.16 -4.70 7.30
C ALA A 341 35.91 -4.58 8.65
N LEU A 342 37.15 -5.07 8.70
CA LEU A 342 37.99 -4.99 9.89
C LEU A 342 38.25 -3.54 10.32
N VAL A 343 38.62 -2.67 9.38
CA VAL A 343 38.88 -1.24 9.67
C VAL A 343 37.58 -0.54 10.09
N LYS A 344 36.45 -0.85 9.45
CA LYS A 344 35.14 -0.29 9.83
C LYS A 344 34.75 -0.69 11.27
N ALA A 345 34.95 -1.95 11.64
CA ALA A 345 34.70 -2.41 13.00
C ALA A 345 35.55 -1.68 14.04
N ILE A 346 36.84 -1.36 13.71
CA ILE A 346 37.71 -0.55 14.56
C ILE A 346 37.17 0.88 14.68
N THR A 347 36.96 1.57 13.54
CA THR A 347 36.56 2.99 13.54
C THR A 347 35.17 3.23 14.13
N ALA A 348 34.27 2.26 14.03
CA ALA A 348 32.95 2.30 14.64
C ALA A 348 32.93 1.79 16.11
N ASN A 349 34.06 1.31 16.60
CA ASN A 349 34.22 0.76 17.96
C ASN A 349 33.26 -0.40 18.26
N TYR A 350 33.17 -1.39 17.35
CA TYR A 350 32.42 -2.62 17.53
C TYR A 350 33.35 -3.81 17.90
N PRO A 351 33.72 -3.99 19.18
CA PRO A 351 34.71 -4.97 19.58
C PRO A 351 34.34 -6.42 19.31
N GLU A 352 33.07 -6.78 19.41
CA GLU A 352 32.60 -8.14 19.15
C GLU A 352 32.73 -8.49 17.66
N ILE A 353 32.32 -7.57 16.76
CA ILE A 353 32.50 -7.73 15.31
C ILE A 353 33.98 -7.78 14.97
N PHE A 354 34.80 -6.91 15.54
CA PHE A 354 36.25 -6.89 15.35
C PHE A 354 36.87 -8.25 15.72
N GLN A 355 36.51 -8.80 16.88
CA GLN A 355 36.96 -10.14 17.30
C GLN A 355 36.54 -11.24 16.36
N LEU A 356 35.27 -11.19 15.89
CA LEU A 356 34.76 -12.16 14.92
C LEU A 356 35.56 -12.12 13.61
N LEU A 357 35.85 -10.91 13.09
CA LEU A 357 36.60 -10.73 11.84
C LEU A 357 38.03 -11.27 11.98
N LEU A 358 38.70 -11.03 13.10
CA LEU A 358 40.01 -11.59 13.38
C LEU A 358 39.97 -13.14 13.49
N ALA A 359 38.97 -13.68 14.18
CA ALA A 359 38.80 -15.14 14.31
C ALA A 359 38.48 -15.83 12.94
N LYS A 360 37.88 -15.09 12.00
CA LYS A 360 37.62 -15.53 10.62
C LYS A 360 38.78 -15.20 9.66
N ALA A 361 39.97 -14.93 10.20
CA ALA A 361 41.23 -14.71 9.46
C ALA A 361 41.20 -13.50 8.50
N ALA A 362 40.57 -12.40 8.89
CA ALA A 362 40.73 -11.13 8.17
C ALA A 362 42.22 -10.76 8.06
N ASN A 363 42.65 -10.28 6.90
CA ASN A 363 44.03 -9.86 6.67
C ASN A 363 44.32 -8.55 7.38
N VAL A 364 45.00 -8.65 8.52
CA VAL A 364 45.38 -7.52 9.36
C VAL A 364 46.42 -6.60 8.73
N ASN A 365 47.15 -7.10 7.71
CA ASN A 365 48.21 -6.39 7.01
C ASN A 365 47.79 -5.81 5.64
N LEU A 366 46.52 -5.91 5.32
CA LEU A 366 46.00 -5.38 4.06
C LEU A 366 46.20 -3.84 4.08
N GLN A 367 46.80 -3.36 3.00
CA GLN A 367 47.00 -1.91 2.79
C GLN A 367 45.96 -1.41 1.77
N ASN A 368 45.31 -0.30 2.04
CA ASN A 368 44.49 0.41 1.07
C ASN A 368 45.32 1.15 0.01
N SER A 369 44.66 1.89 -0.86
CA SER A 369 45.33 2.69 -1.91
C SER A 369 46.32 3.73 -1.38
N SER A 370 46.21 4.16 -0.12
CA SER A 370 47.13 5.06 0.53
C SER A 370 48.23 4.32 1.36
N GLY A 371 48.26 2.99 1.29
CA GLY A 371 49.16 2.15 2.07
C GLY A 371 48.83 2.03 3.55
N THR A 372 47.63 2.50 3.97
CA THR A 372 47.21 2.50 5.37
C THR A 372 46.70 1.11 5.79
N THR A 373 47.17 0.57 6.92
CA THR A 373 46.78 -0.71 7.51
C THR A 373 45.74 -0.54 8.62
N ALA A 374 45.10 -1.65 9.03
CA ALA A 374 44.19 -1.69 10.17
C ALA A 374 44.90 -1.21 11.48
N LEU A 375 46.17 -1.58 11.65
CA LEU A 375 46.99 -1.13 12.80
C LEU A 375 47.14 0.39 12.81
N MET A 376 47.42 1.02 11.66
CA MET A 376 47.56 2.48 11.56
C MET A 376 46.22 3.17 11.89
N TRP A 377 45.09 2.61 11.47
CA TRP A 377 43.76 3.12 11.81
C TRP A 377 43.52 3.02 13.35
N ALA A 378 43.76 1.85 13.93
CA ALA A 378 43.58 1.66 15.38
C ALA A 378 44.44 2.62 16.21
N VAL A 379 45.66 2.89 15.76
CA VAL A 379 46.55 3.86 16.38
C VAL A 379 46.04 5.29 16.19
N ALA A 380 45.58 5.66 15.02
CA ALA A 380 45.07 7.01 14.77
C ALA A 380 43.85 7.34 15.65
N GLU A 381 42.99 6.35 15.89
CA GLU A 381 41.81 6.46 16.78
C GLU A 381 42.16 6.35 18.28
N GLY A 382 43.39 5.96 18.60
CA GLY A 382 43.85 5.82 19.99
C GLY A 382 43.33 4.56 20.71
N TYR A 383 42.89 3.54 20.00
CA TYR A 383 42.31 2.33 20.57
C TYR A 383 43.33 1.28 20.95
N SER A 384 43.93 1.45 22.16
CA SER A 384 45.01 0.58 22.67
C SER A 384 44.65 -0.91 22.64
N GLN A 385 43.40 -1.28 22.99
CA GLN A 385 42.97 -2.66 23.01
C GLN A 385 42.93 -3.26 21.58
N ALA A 386 42.46 -2.47 20.59
CA ALA A 386 42.49 -2.90 19.20
C ALA A 386 43.91 -3.07 18.65
N VAL A 387 44.84 -2.18 19.06
CA VAL A 387 46.27 -2.28 18.74
C VAL A 387 46.84 -3.58 19.28
N GLU A 388 46.65 -3.87 20.58
CA GLU A 388 47.12 -5.12 21.18
C GLU A 388 46.58 -6.36 20.49
N MET A 389 45.27 -6.39 20.17
CA MET A 389 44.67 -7.50 19.47
C MET A 389 45.22 -7.67 18.06
N LEU A 390 45.38 -6.60 17.29
CA LEU A 390 45.97 -6.66 15.95
C LEU A 390 47.38 -7.22 15.98
N LEU A 391 48.19 -6.84 16.97
CA LEU A 391 49.54 -7.37 17.15
C LEU A 391 49.52 -8.87 17.50
N GLN A 392 48.61 -9.31 18.36
CA GLN A 392 48.42 -10.74 18.68
C GLN A 392 48.04 -11.56 17.43
N PHE A 393 47.33 -10.97 16.47
CA PHE A 393 46.97 -11.60 15.21
C PHE A 393 47.97 -11.35 14.09
N GLY A 394 49.19 -10.87 14.39
CA GLY A 394 50.31 -10.79 13.46
C GLY A 394 50.34 -9.52 12.60
N ALA A 395 49.83 -8.41 13.11
CA ALA A 395 49.99 -7.13 12.43
C ALA A 395 51.45 -6.72 12.34
N ASP A 396 51.93 -6.41 11.16
CA ASP A 396 53.28 -5.92 10.94
C ASP A 396 53.42 -4.44 11.36
N VAL A 397 54.16 -4.20 12.40
CA VAL A 397 54.37 -2.86 12.99
C VAL A 397 55.20 -1.92 12.12
N ASN A 398 55.92 -2.45 11.12
CA ASN A 398 56.90 -1.72 10.32
C ASN A 398 56.39 -1.36 8.92
N LEU A 399 55.17 -1.76 8.55
CA LEU A 399 54.55 -1.34 7.30
C LEU A 399 54.48 0.21 7.27
N LYS A 400 54.73 0.75 6.09
CA LYS A 400 54.67 2.20 5.83
C LYS A 400 53.53 2.52 4.87
N ASN A 401 52.80 3.59 5.15
CA ASN A 401 51.87 4.14 4.20
C ASN A 401 52.59 4.91 3.09
N GLN A 402 51.86 5.40 2.09
CA GLN A 402 52.46 6.18 0.98
C GLN A 402 53.18 7.44 1.42
N GLY A 403 52.82 8.01 2.59
CA GLY A 403 53.53 9.14 3.21
C GLY A 403 54.80 8.74 3.96
N GLY A 404 55.14 7.42 3.98
CA GLY A 404 56.31 6.91 4.67
C GLY A 404 56.08 6.71 6.21
N TYR A 405 54.85 6.94 6.71
CA TYR A 405 54.57 6.83 8.14
C TYR A 405 54.31 5.36 8.55
N THR A 406 54.92 4.96 9.67
CA THR A 406 54.62 3.72 10.38
C THR A 406 53.55 3.95 11.46
N ALA A 407 52.97 2.87 12.02
CA ALA A 407 52.06 2.94 13.15
C ALA A 407 52.70 3.65 14.37
N LEU A 408 54.02 3.43 14.61
CA LEU A 408 54.74 4.09 15.70
C LEU A 408 54.81 5.60 15.48
N MET A 409 55.19 6.06 14.28
CA MET A 409 55.24 7.49 13.96
C MET A 409 53.85 8.18 14.14
N ILE A 410 52.77 7.51 13.80
CA ILE A 410 51.41 8.03 14.04
C ILE A 410 51.10 8.13 15.53
N ALA A 411 51.50 7.12 16.34
CA ALA A 411 51.31 7.14 17.78
C ALA A 411 52.09 8.28 18.47
N GLU A 412 53.33 8.53 18.01
CA GLU A 412 54.17 9.61 18.52
C GLU A 412 53.64 10.99 18.13
N PHE A 413 53.22 11.16 16.88
CA PHE A 413 52.62 12.40 16.42
C PHE A 413 51.37 12.78 17.23
N ASN A 414 50.50 11.79 17.55
CA ASN A 414 49.32 11.97 18.38
C ASN A 414 49.60 11.99 19.89
N ASN A 415 50.87 11.82 20.30
CA ASN A 415 51.30 11.78 21.70
C ASN A 415 50.64 10.64 22.49
N TYR A 416 50.36 9.51 21.87
CA TYR A 416 49.79 8.31 22.50
C TYR A 416 50.89 7.43 23.12
N ARG A 417 51.46 7.89 24.27
CA ARG A 417 52.60 7.27 24.92
C ARG A 417 52.42 5.78 25.25
N GLY A 418 51.20 5.38 25.67
CA GLY A 418 50.87 3.98 25.95
C GLY A 418 50.95 3.12 24.71
N ILE A 419 50.36 3.57 23.60
CA ILE A 419 50.39 2.87 22.32
C ILE A 419 51.80 2.83 21.75
N SER A 420 52.59 3.94 21.85
CA SER A 420 53.99 3.94 21.42
C SER A 420 54.83 2.92 22.17
N LYS A 421 54.57 2.73 23.47
CA LYS A 421 55.24 1.70 24.27
C LYS A 421 54.87 0.29 23.77
N ILE A 422 53.59 0.00 23.57
CA ILE A 422 53.11 -1.29 23.07
C ILE A 422 53.74 -1.62 21.71
N LEU A 423 53.77 -0.65 20.78
CA LEU A 423 54.36 -0.83 19.46
C LEU A 423 55.86 -1.10 19.51
N ARG A 424 56.63 -0.40 20.37
CA ARG A 424 58.06 -0.66 20.54
C ARG A 424 58.34 -2.03 21.14
N GLU A 425 57.52 -2.47 22.12
CA GLU A 425 57.60 -3.81 22.69
C GLU A 425 57.32 -4.90 21.63
N ALA A 426 56.46 -4.59 20.64
CA ALA A 426 56.18 -5.46 19.49
C ALA A 426 57.23 -5.37 18.36
N GLY A 427 58.33 -4.62 18.52
CA GLY A 427 59.43 -4.55 17.58
C GLY A 427 59.33 -3.43 16.53
N ALA A 428 58.50 -2.42 16.77
CA ALA A 428 58.44 -1.25 15.85
C ALA A 428 59.80 -0.51 15.85
N ARG A 429 60.24 -0.15 14.65
CA ARG A 429 61.47 0.61 14.40
C ARG A 429 61.12 2.02 13.95
N GLU A 430 61.99 2.98 14.32
CA GLU A 430 61.90 4.38 13.89
C GLU A 430 62.08 4.53 12.36
#